data_709ab6b65a04512747af522be90847d4
#
_entry.id   709ab6b65a04512747af522be90847d4
#
_cell.length_a   1.000
_cell.length_b   1.000
_cell.length_c   1.000
_cell.angle_alpha   90.00
_cell.angle_beta   90.00
_cell.angle_gamma   90.00
#
_symmetry.space_group_name_H-M   'P 1'
#
loop_
_entity.id
_entity.type
_entity.pdbx_description
1 polymer ?
#
loop_
_entity_poly.entity_id
_entity_poly.type
_entity_poly.pdbx_seq_one_letter_code
_entity_poly.pdbx_strand_id
1 'polypeptide(L)'
;MKTNLLEPRALCLLLISTLTVMSNVTIAPALPGLANEFSGTPSADFLVKMLLPIPALFVVIFAPILGWTADKFGRRNQIIIATIVFSIAGAAGAQLQDLEGIIISRAILGICVAGLMTAVTALITDYYSGQKRSQFMGLQQAFSSIGGILFIVTAGYLANTSTRLPFYIYAVAILFVPLIFLSISETKQAVQPSDHQQDYKNTRWKQPLIGCSILIFCHFMVFYILPTQVPFFMVEIGITDPSKSGLAIGMGTLMAAISSIFFGKLVAKIQSYGVALISFIAMSLGMFVLSQATSFSSVILGCGLMGVCMGFVMPNFMTKGMELVPSNKRGLASGVLTSSIFIGQFVSPFITSALIAKLGYSDFYLFAGAFTLVLALAGATTLKKQSTLTTNVNKGN
;
A
#
# COMPACT_ATOMS: atom_id res chain seq x y z
N MET A 1 16.23 -8.68 24.92
CA MET A 1 15.32 -7.76 25.63
C MET A 1 14.08 -7.58 24.76
N LYS A 2 12.91 -7.99 25.25
CA LYS A 2 11.62 -7.79 24.59
C LYS A 2 11.44 -6.28 24.37
N THR A 3 11.14 -5.84 23.15
CA THR A 3 10.62 -4.50 22.90
C THR A 3 9.40 -4.34 23.78
N ASN A 4 9.43 -3.45 24.75
CA ASN A 4 8.28 -3.21 25.60
C ASN A 4 7.23 -2.52 24.71
N LEU A 5 6.30 -3.33 24.16
CA LEU A 5 5.14 -2.87 23.38
C LEU A 5 4.26 -1.86 24.13
N LEU A 6 4.44 -1.81 25.46
CA LEU A 6 3.75 -0.91 26.38
C LEU A 6 4.43 0.46 26.53
N GLU A 7 5.56 0.71 25.85
CA GLU A 7 6.10 2.07 25.81
C GLU A 7 5.16 2.98 25.00
N PRO A 8 4.68 4.09 25.57
CA PRO A 8 3.74 4.99 24.89
C PRO A 8 4.22 5.46 23.51
N ARG A 9 5.55 5.61 23.35
CA ARG A 9 6.20 5.97 22.07
C ARG A 9 6.00 4.90 21.00
N ALA A 10 6.21 3.64 21.37
CA ALA A 10 6.06 2.51 20.45
C ALA A 10 4.60 2.41 19.97
N LEU A 11 3.65 2.43 20.90
CA LEU A 11 2.23 2.39 20.59
C LEU A 11 1.80 3.57 19.70
N CYS A 12 2.27 4.78 19.99
CA CYS A 12 1.98 5.97 19.22
C CYS A 12 2.43 5.83 17.76
N LEU A 13 3.68 5.40 17.50
CA LEU A 13 4.20 5.19 16.15
C LEU A 13 3.44 4.09 15.39
N LEU A 14 3.03 3.03 16.08
CA LEU A 14 2.24 1.95 15.50
C LEU A 14 0.83 2.43 15.10
N LEU A 15 0.15 3.19 15.95
CA LEU A 15 -1.16 3.77 15.66
C LEU A 15 -1.10 4.75 14.50
N ILE A 16 -0.11 5.65 14.46
CA ILE A 16 0.06 6.60 13.35
C ILE A 16 0.29 5.85 12.03
N SER A 17 1.01 4.74 12.06
CA SER A 17 1.25 3.94 10.86
C SER A 17 -0.03 3.34 10.26
N THR A 18 -1.09 3.16 11.06
CA THR A 18 -2.39 2.69 10.53
C THR A 18 -3.07 3.73 9.65
N LEU A 19 -2.81 5.03 9.85
CA LEU A 19 -3.39 6.12 9.07
C LEU A 19 -2.99 6.07 7.59
N THR A 20 -1.80 5.55 7.30
CA THR A 20 -1.33 5.43 5.91
C THR A 20 -2.16 4.40 5.11
N VAL A 21 -2.54 3.29 5.73
CA VAL A 21 -3.41 2.28 5.10
C VAL A 21 -4.86 2.76 5.07
N MET A 22 -5.31 3.45 6.13
CA MET A 22 -6.63 4.06 6.20
C MET A 22 -6.89 4.98 5.00
N SER A 23 -5.91 5.77 4.58
CA SER A 23 -6.00 6.65 3.42
C SER A 23 -6.37 5.93 2.13
N ASN A 24 -5.87 4.70 1.95
CA ASN A 24 -5.90 4.00 0.67
C ASN A 24 -7.16 3.15 0.45
N VAL A 25 -7.89 2.77 1.50
CA VAL A 25 -8.95 1.75 1.35
C VAL A 25 -10.27 2.11 2.02
N THR A 26 -10.29 3.06 2.96
CA THR A 26 -11.46 3.29 3.82
C THR A 26 -12.74 3.64 3.03
N ILE A 27 -12.67 4.44 1.98
CA ILE A 27 -13.87 4.84 1.23
C ILE A 27 -14.23 3.86 0.11
N ALA A 28 -13.45 2.78 -0.12
CA ALA A 28 -13.67 1.85 -1.22
C ALA A 28 -15.10 1.26 -1.27
N PRO A 29 -15.71 0.81 -0.14
CA PRO A 29 -17.06 0.26 -0.16
C PRO A 29 -18.14 1.28 -0.53
N ALA A 30 -17.89 2.58 -0.32
CA ALA A 30 -18.84 3.66 -0.62
C ALA A 30 -18.77 4.14 -2.08
N LEU A 31 -17.76 3.75 -2.87
CA LEU A 31 -17.56 4.28 -4.21
C LEU A 31 -18.76 4.10 -5.15
N PRO A 32 -19.43 2.92 -5.23
CA PRO A 32 -20.60 2.77 -6.10
C PRO A 32 -21.75 3.72 -5.71
N GLY A 33 -21.99 3.88 -4.41
CA GLY A 33 -23.00 4.81 -3.90
C GLY A 33 -22.66 6.27 -4.20
N LEU A 34 -21.40 6.66 -4.08
CA LEU A 34 -20.94 8.00 -4.48
C LEU A 34 -21.07 8.23 -5.99
N ALA A 35 -20.78 7.22 -6.82
CA ALA A 35 -20.95 7.33 -8.26
C ALA A 35 -22.42 7.58 -8.63
N ASN A 36 -23.36 6.91 -7.96
CA ASN A 36 -24.79 7.16 -8.11
C ASN A 36 -25.20 8.57 -7.64
N GLU A 37 -24.66 9.03 -6.51
CA GLU A 37 -24.93 10.36 -5.95
C GLU A 37 -24.50 11.49 -6.90
N PHE A 38 -23.37 11.31 -7.58
CA PHE A 38 -22.80 12.27 -8.55
C PHE A 38 -23.12 11.95 -10.01
N SER A 39 -24.10 11.11 -10.28
CA SER A 39 -24.44 10.65 -11.66
C SER A 39 -24.73 11.78 -12.66
N GLY A 40 -25.12 12.97 -12.17
CA GLY A 40 -25.26 14.19 -12.98
C GLY A 40 -23.94 14.85 -13.43
N THR A 41 -22.79 14.42 -12.89
CA THR A 41 -21.48 14.98 -13.24
C THR A 41 -20.88 14.19 -14.40
N PRO A 42 -20.36 14.84 -15.46
CA PRO A 42 -19.68 14.14 -16.55
C PRO A 42 -18.54 13.28 -16.02
N SER A 43 -18.46 12.01 -16.47
CA SER A 43 -17.43 11.05 -16.04
C SER A 43 -17.39 10.73 -14.53
N ALA A 44 -18.52 10.89 -13.82
CA ALA A 44 -18.59 10.65 -12.37
C ALA A 44 -18.01 9.28 -11.97
N ASP A 45 -18.36 8.21 -12.68
CA ASP A 45 -17.86 6.85 -12.41
C ASP A 45 -16.32 6.78 -12.40
N PHE A 46 -15.68 7.45 -13.33
CA PHE A 46 -14.23 7.50 -13.40
C PHE A 46 -13.65 8.38 -12.30
N LEU A 47 -14.19 9.59 -12.09
CA LEU A 47 -13.71 10.54 -11.09
C LEU A 47 -13.84 9.98 -9.66
N VAL A 48 -14.94 9.27 -9.37
CA VAL A 48 -15.15 8.62 -8.07
C VAL A 48 -14.12 7.50 -7.85
N LYS A 49 -13.80 6.71 -8.88
CA LYS A 49 -12.73 5.71 -8.79
C LYS A 49 -11.35 6.33 -8.54
N MET A 50 -11.14 7.58 -8.96
CA MET A 50 -9.90 8.33 -8.72
C MET A 50 -9.74 8.82 -7.27
N LEU A 51 -10.82 8.87 -6.47
CA LEU A 51 -10.75 9.31 -5.06
C LEU A 51 -9.78 8.48 -4.21
N LEU A 52 -9.59 7.21 -4.54
CA LEU A 52 -8.65 6.33 -3.82
C LEU A 52 -7.19 6.51 -4.25
N PRO A 53 -6.85 6.56 -5.56
CA PRO A 53 -5.46 6.61 -5.99
C PRO A 53 -4.86 8.03 -6.04
N ILE A 54 -5.67 9.08 -6.00
CA ILE A 54 -5.17 10.47 -5.96
C ILE A 54 -4.20 10.70 -4.79
N PRO A 55 -4.48 10.28 -3.55
CA PRO A 55 -3.50 10.39 -2.47
C PRO A 55 -2.15 9.77 -2.81
N ALA A 56 -2.12 8.64 -3.53
CA ALA A 56 -0.89 7.96 -3.90
C ALA A 56 0.01 8.83 -4.80
N LEU A 57 -0.57 9.56 -5.76
CA LEU A 57 0.18 10.51 -6.59
C LEU A 57 0.84 11.59 -5.75
N PHE A 58 0.08 12.19 -4.82
CA PHE A 58 0.59 13.25 -3.97
C PHE A 58 1.64 12.74 -2.97
N VAL A 59 1.56 11.48 -2.54
CA VAL A 59 2.64 10.85 -1.77
C VAL A 59 3.95 10.82 -2.56
N VAL A 60 3.92 10.40 -3.83
CA VAL A 60 5.14 10.33 -4.67
C VAL A 60 5.78 11.71 -4.83
N ILE A 61 4.96 12.73 -5.10
CA ILE A 61 5.44 14.09 -5.35
C ILE A 61 5.99 14.73 -4.07
N PHE A 62 5.30 14.57 -2.95
CA PHE A 62 5.59 15.32 -1.73
C PHE A 62 6.47 14.57 -0.71
N ALA A 63 6.64 13.25 -0.80
CA ALA A 63 7.46 12.52 0.15
C ALA A 63 8.92 13.02 0.25
N PRO A 64 9.63 13.35 -0.85
CA PRO A 64 10.96 13.91 -0.77
C PRO A 64 10.99 15.29 -0.09
N ILE A 65 9.99 16.13 -0.39
CA ILE A 65 9.88 17.49 0.16
C ILE A 65 9.61 17.42 1.67
N LEU A 66 8.65 16.57 2.07
CA LEU A 66 8.27 16.41 3.48
C LEU A 66 9.31 15.63 4.29
N GLY A 67 10.12 14.78 3.66
CA GLY A 67 11.31 14.22 4.29
C GLY A 67 12.31 15.32 4.66
N TRP A 68 12.60 16.23 3.74
CA TRP A 68 13.48 17.37 4.01
C TRP A 68 12.91 18.33 5.06
N THR A 69 11.61 18.63 5.03
CA THR A 69 10.96 19.48 6.04
C THR A 69 10.98 18.84 7.43
N ALA A 70 10.79 17.52 7.54
CA ALA A 70 10.90 16.78 8.79
C ALA A 70 12.27 16.93 9.44
N ASP A 71 13.32 16.85 8.63
CA ASP A 71 14.69 17.00 9.13
C ASP A 71 15.00 18.44 9.53
N LYS A 72 14.41 19.45 8.89
CA LYS A 72 14.67 20.88 9.15
C LYS A 72 13.82 21.47 10.27
N PHE A 73 12.53 21.14 10.32
CA PHE A 73 11.55 21.78 11.23
C PHE A 73 11.10 20.88 12.37
N GLY A 74 11.61 19.64 12.43
CA GLY A 74 11.31 18.68 13.47
C GLY A 74 10.24 17.66 13.05
N ARG A 75 10.52 16.41 13.37
CA ARG A 75 9.68 15.27 12.98
C ARG A 75 8.38 15.21 13.75
N ARG A 76 8.42 15.54 15.05
CA ARG A 76 7.24 15.58 15.93
C ARG A 76 6.22 16.60 15.44
N ASN A 77 6.67 17.83 15.17
CA ASN A 77 5.79 18.90 14.70
C ASN A 77 5.15 18.56 13.37
N GLN A 78 5.92 17.96 12.45
CA GLN A 78 5.38 17.49 11.16
C GLN A 78 4.29 16.44 11.36
N ILE A 79 4.49 15.45 12.25
CA ILE A 79 3.47 14.41 12.53
C ILE A 79 2.21 15.03 13.11
N ILE A 80 2.33 15.98 14.07
CA ILE A 80 1.16 16.65 14.66
C ILE A 80 0.36 17.39 13.58
N ILE A 81 1.02 18.26 12.79
CA ILE A 81 0.37 19.03 11.75
C ILE A 81 -0.25 18.10 10.70
N ALA A 82 0.50 17.11 10.24
CA ALA A 82 0.02 16.15 9.25
C ALA A 82 -1.18 15.35 9.77
N THR A 83 -1.22 14.95 11.06
CA THR A 83 -2.35 14.22 11.66
C THR A 83 -3.60 15.10 11.76
N ILE A 84 -3.47 16.35 12.16
CA ILE A 84 -4.59 17.30 12.24
C ILE A 84 -5.16 17.55 10.85
N VAL A 85 -4.31 17.90 9.87
CA VAL A 85 -4.75 18.19 8.49
C VAL A 85 -5.32 16.94 7.84
N PHE A 86 -4.73 15.76 8.07
CA PHE A 86 -5.26 14.46 7.63
C PHE A 86 -6.69 14.21 8.14
N SER A 87 -6.91 14.48 9.43
CA SER A 87 -8.23 14.30 10.04
C SER A 87 -9.27 15.22 9.40
N ILE A 88 -8.95 16.50 9.24
CA ILE A 88 -9.83 17.51 8.66
C ILE A 88 -10.09 17.21 7.17
N ALA A 89 -9.04 17.06 6.37
CA ALA A 89 -9.14 16.79 4.94
C ALA A 89 -9.85 15.45 4.68
N GLY A 90 -9.54 14.42 5.49
CA GLY A 90 -10.19 13.13 5.42
C GLY A 90 -11.69 13.20 5.64
N ALA A 91 -12.12 13.87 6.71
CA ALA A 91 -13.52 14.01 7.07
C ALA A 91 -14.29 15.01 6.18
N ALA A 92 -13.60 15.96 5.55
CA ALA A 92 -14.21 17.00 4.71
C ALA A 92 -15.09 16.42 3.59
N GLY A 93 -14.72 15.26 3.03
CA GLY A 93 -15.50 14.57 2.01
C GLY A 93 -16.94 14.22 2.43
N ALA A 94 -17.24 14.19 3.73
CA ALA A 94 -18.60 13.99 4.24
C ALA A 94 -19.49 15.22 4.04
N GLN A 95 -18.91 16.41 3.98
CA GLN A 95 -19.62 17.69 3.93
C GLN A 95 -19.61 18.35 2.54
N LEU A 96 -18.62 18.03 1.72
CA LEU A 96 -18.43 18.63 0.40
C LEU A 96 -19.54 18.15 -0.56
N GLN A 97 -20.18 19.10 -1.25
CA GLN A 97 -21.29 18.86 -2.16
C GLN A 97 -20.85 18.57 -3.60
N ASP A 98 -19.62 18.91 -3.95
CA ASP A 98 -19.05 18.76 -5.27
C ASP A 98 -17.91 17.73 -5.29
N LEU A 99 -17.81 17.00 -6.39
CA LEU A 99 -16.81 15.95 -6.55
C LEU A 99 -15.39 16.52 -6.63
N GLU A 100 -15.23 17.72 -7.18
CA GLU A 100 -13.93 18.41 -7.28
C GLU A 100 -13.36 18.73 -5.90
N GLY A 101 -14.19 19.26 -5.00
CA GLY A 101 -13.78 19.51 -3.62
C GLY A 101 -13.37 18.23 -2.89
N ILE A 102 -14.09 17.13 -3.13
CA ILE A 102 -13.69 15.83 -2.57
C ILE A 102 -12.33 15.39 -3.12
N ILE A 103 -12.09 15.54 -4.43
CA ILE A 103 -10.81 15.24 -5.07
C ILE A 103 -9.67 16.07 -4.45
N ILE A 104 -9.88 17.38 -4.26
CA ILE A 104 -8.90 18.25 -3.61
C ILE A 104 -8.64 17.79 -2.17
N SER A 105 -9.67 17.42 -1.42
CA SER A 105 -9.49 16.90 -0.07
C SER A 105 -8.65 15.61 -0.05
N ARG A 106 -8.78 14.74 -1.07
CA ARG A 106 -7.95 13.54 -1.23
C ARG A 106 -6.49 13.87 -1.58
N ALA A 107 -6.27 14.90 -2.39
CA ALA A 107 -4.93 15.40 -2.70
C ALA A 107 -4.20 15.90 -1.43
N ILE A 108 -4.89 16.73 -0.62
CA ILE A 108 -4.37 17.21 0.67
C ILE A 108 -4.07 16.04 1.61
N LEU A 109 -4.98 15.06 1.68
CA LEU A 109 -4.79 13.86 2.48
C LEU A 109 -3.54 13.08 2.04
N GLY A 110 -3.26 12.99 0.73
CA GLY A 110 -2.03 12.38 0.20
C GLY A 110 -0.76 13.11 0.64
N ILE A 111 -0.77 14.45 0.68
CA ILE A 111 0.35 15.24 1.23
C ILE A 111 0.57 14.89 2.71
N CYS A 112 -0.52 14.80 3.48
CA CYS A 112 -0.41 14.42 4.90
C CYS A 112 0.16 13.01 5.08
N VAL A 113 -0.27 12.04 4.26
CA VAL A 113 0.26 10.66 4.28
C VAL A 113 1.76 10.65 3.99
N ALA A 114 2.22 11.44 3.00
CA ALA A 114 3.65 11.58 2.71
C ALA A 114 4.44 12.08 3.93
N GLY A 115 3.89 13.08 4.63
CA GLY A 115 4.48 13.63 5.86
C GLY A 115 4.53 12.63 7.01
N LEU A 116 3.44 11.90 7.22
CA LEU A 116 3.37 10.86 8.26
C LEU A 116 4.35 9.73 7.97
N MET A 117 4.37 9.19 6.74
CA MET A 117 5.26 8.09 6.35
C MET A 117 6.73 8.46 6.53
N THR A 118 7.15 9.62 6.05
CA THR A 118 8.55 10.05 6.11
C THR A 118 8.98 10.30 7.55
N ALA A 119 8.20 11.04 8.34
CA ALA A 119 8.56 11.37 9.71
C ALA A 119 8.51 10.15 10.65
N VAL A 120 7.52 9.26 10.53
CA VAL A 120 7.43 8.02 11.32
C VAL A 120 8.59 7.09 11.01
N THR A 121 8.93 6.89 9.73
CA THR A 121 10.06 6.04 9.33
C THR A 121 11.38 6.60 9.86
N ALA A 122 11.55 7.91 9.84
CA ALA A 122 12.72 8.57 10.38
C ALA A 122 12.81 8.39 11.92
N LEU A 123 11.71 8.60 12.67
CA LEU A 123 11.70 8.37 14.12
C LEU A 123 11.96 6.92 14.50
N ILE A 124 11.42 5.95 13.75
CA ILE A 124 11.74 4.53 13.97
C ILE A 124 13.24 4.29 13.80
N THR A 125 13.86 4.94 12.83
CA THR A 125 15.31 4.83 12.58
C THR A 125 16.13 5.45 13.70
N ASP A 126 15.65 6.54 14.32
CA ASP A 126 16.33 7.19 15.44
C ASP A 126 16.18 6.41 16.76
N TYR A 127 14.99 5.87 17.02
CA TYR A 127 14.71 5.21 18.29
C TYR A 127 15.19 3.75 18.33
N TYR A 128 15.28 3.10 17.17
CA TYR A 128 15.60 1.67 17.09
C TYR A 128 16.74 1.41 16.12
N SER A 129 17.67 0.50 16.49
CA SER A 129 18.80 0.08 15.65
C SER A 129 18.86 -1.44 15.51
N GLY A 130 19.51 -1.92 14.45
CA GLY A 130 19.79 -3.34 14.22
C GLY A 130 18.53 -4.21 14.25
N GLN A 131 18.59 -5.32 14.99
CA GLN A 131 17.50 -6.29 15.07
C GLN A 131 16.20 -5.72 15.68
N LYS A 132 16.29 -4.80 16.63
CA LYS A 132 15.12 -4.14 17.24
C LYS A 132 14.36 -3.31 16.21
N ARG A 133 15.06 -2.59 15.32
CA ARG A 133 14.43 -1.84 14.22
C ARG A 133 13.68 -2.78 13.29
N SER A 134 14.28 -3.89 12.88
CA SER A 134 13.62 -4.87 12.02
C SER A 134 12.36 -5.46 12.67
N GLN A 135 12.43 -5.80 13.96
CA GLN A 135 11.28 -6.30 14.72
C GLN A 135 10.16 -5.25 14.80
N PHE A 136 10.51 -3.98 15.05
CA PHE A 136 9.54 -2.90 15.13
C PHE A 136 8.86 -2.64 13.78
N MET A 137 9.59 -2.66 12.67
CA MET A 137 9.03 -2.53 11.32
C MET A 137 8.07 -3.68 10.98
N GLY A 138 8.39 -4.91 11.40
CA GLY A 138 7.47 -6.04 11.27
C GLY A 138 6.16 -5.84 12.05
N LEU A 139 6.28 -5.32 13.28
CA LEU A 139 5.13 -4.99 14.12
C LEU A 139 4.30 -3.84 13.54
N GLN A 140 4.95 -2.81 13.00
CA GLN A 140 4.32 -1.71 12.29
C GLN A 140 3.47 -2.23 11.11
N GLN A 141 4.00 -3.16 10.34
CA GLN A 141 3.26 -3.78 9.23
C GLN A 141 2.03 -4.56 9.74
N ALA A 142 2.16 -5.29 10.82
CA ALA A 142 1.04 -6.02 11.43
C ALA A 142 -0.06 -5.06 11.92
N PHE A 143 0.30 -3.99 12.64
CA PHE A 143 -0.64 -2.96 13.08
C PHE A 143 -1.33 -2.27 11.89
N SER A 144 -0.59 -1.92 10.85
CA SER A 144 -1.14 -1.33 9.63
C SER A 144 -2.15 -2.26 8.95
N SER A 145 -1.87 -3.57 8.89
CA SER A 145 -2.78 -4.56 8.32
C SER A 145 -4.06 -4.72 9.15
N ILE A 146 -3.94 -4.84 10.48
CA ILE A 146 -5.09 -4.94 11.38
C ILE A 146 -5.93 -3.67 11.32
N GLY A 147 -5.29 -2.49 11.36
CA GLY A 147 -5.97 -1.21 11.21
C GLY A 147 -6.69 -1.09 9.87
N GLY A 148 -6.05 -1.51 8.78
CA GLY A 148 -6.66 -1.52 7.45
C GLY A 148 -7.93 -2.37 7.38
N ILE A 149 -7.91 -3.57 7.96
CA ILE A 149 -9.09 -4.46 8.03
C ILE A 149 -10.20 -3.79 8.84
N LEU A 150 -9.85 -3.26 10.03
CA LEU A 150 -10.82 -2.61 10.91
C LEU A 150 -11.49 -1.43 10.20
N PHE A 151 -10.71 -0.55 9.58
CA PHE A 151 -11.23 0.63 8.91
C PHE A 151 -12.10 0.28 7.70
N ILE A 152 -11.71 -0.68 6.85
CA ILE A 152 -12.47 -1.00 5.66
C ILE A 152 -13.77 -1.74 5.97
N VAL A 153 -13.76 -2.64 6.95
CA VAL A 153 -14.97 -3.35 7.38
C VAL A 153 -15.94 -2.36 8.03
N THR A 154 -15.45 -1.51 8.95
CA THR A 154 -16.26 -0.44 9.56
C THR A 154 -16.83 0.51 8.50
N ALA A 155 -16.03 0.91 7.52
CA ALA A 155 -16.48 1.75 6.42
C ALA A 155 -17.58 1.10 5.59
N GLY A 156 -17.48 -0.20 5.33
CA GLY A 156 -18.52 -0.96 4.65
C GLY A 156 -19.86 -0.91 5.38
N TYR A 157 -19.85 -1.13 6.70
CA TYR A 157 -21.06 -1.02 7.52
C TYR A 157 -21.63 0.41 7.58
N LEU A 158 -20.77 1.42 7.71
CA LEU A 158 -21.21 2.82 7.70
C LEU A 158 -21.79 3.24 6.35
N ALA A 159 -21.23 2.74 5.25
CA ALA A 159 -21.72 3.02 3.91
C ALA A 159 -23.13 2.49 3.64
N ASN A 160 -23.61 1.47 4.38
CA ASN A 160 -24.99 1.02 4.32
C ASN A 160 -25.98 2.08 4.81
N THR A 161 -25.57 2.89 5.78
CA THR A 161 -26.43 3.97 6.31
C THR A 161 -26.35 5.22 5.44
N SER A 162 -25.14 5.60 5.03
CA SER A 162 -24.89 6.72 4.11
C SER A 162 -23.52 6.60 3.45
N THR A 163 -23.46 6.88 2.15
CA THR A 163 -22.22 6.92 1.35
C THR A 163 -21.18 7.91 1.91
N ARG A 164 -21.62 8.88 2.71
CA ARG A 164 -20.80 9.94 3.30
C ARG A 164 -20.21 9.57 4.66
N LEU A 165 -20.83 8.65 5.41
CA LEU A 165 -20.37 8.28 6.76
C LEU A 165 -18.95 7.70 6.81
N PRO A 166 -18.46 6.91 5.85
CA PRO A 166 -17.09 6.42 5.87
C PRO A 166 -16.01 7.51 5.94
N PHE A 167 -16.30 8.72 5.45
CA PHE A 167 -15.36 9.84 5.54
C PHE A 167 -15.12 10.29 6.98
N TYR A 168 -16.08 10.14 7.89
CA TYR A 168 -15.90 10.49 9.30
C TYR A 168 -14.92 9.57 10.04
N ILE A 169 -14.61 8.38 9.51
CA ILE A 169 -13.57 7.50 10.08
C ILE A 169 -12.23 8.24 10.16
N TYR A 170 -11.92 9.09 9.18
CA TYR A 170 -10.68 9.88 9.17
C TYR A 170 -10.57 10.85 10.37
N ALA A 171 -11.71 11.28 10.92
CA ALA A 171 -11.74 12.15 12.10
C ALA A 171 -11.14 11.46 13.35
N VAL A 172 -11.14 10.12 13.40
CA VAL A 172 -10.52 9.36 14.50
C VAL A 172 -9.03 9.69 14.65
N ALA A 173 -8.35 10.09 13.58
CA ALA A 173 -6.94 10.45 13.63
C ALA A 173 -6.65 11.60 14.60
N ILE A 174 -7.61 12.50 14.85
CA ILE A 174 -7.45 13.63 15.79
C ILE A 174 -7.18 13.14 17.22
N LEU A 175 -7.72 11.96 17.58
CA LEU A 175 -7.53 11.35 18.89
C LEU A 175 -6.08 10.93 19.16
N PHE A 176 -5.28 10.81 18.10
CA PHE A 176 -3.85 10.47 18.24
C PHE A 176 -2.99 11.71 18.57
N VAL A 177 -3.49 12.93 18.32
CA VAL A 177 -2.72 14.17 18.54
C VAL A 177 -2.25 14.33 19.99
N PRO A 178 -3.10 14.16 21.02
CA PRO A 178 -2.64 14.20 22.41
C PRO A 178 -1.58 13.14 22.72
N LEU A 179 -1.75 11.92 22.18
CA LEU A 179 -0.79 10.84 22.37
C LEU A 179 0.56 11.16 21.71
N ILE A 180 0.56 11.76 20.52
CA ILE A 180 1.77 12.23 19.83
C ILE A 180 2.48 13.27 20.69
N PHE A 181 1.71 14.23 21.21
CA PHE A 181 2.23 15.32 22.01
C PHE A 181 2.90 14.84 23.30
N LEU A 182 2.34 13.83 23.95
CA LEU A 182 2.84 13.29 25.22
C LEU A 182 3.96 12.26 25.04
N SER A 183 3.96 11.51 23.90
CA SER A 183 4.82 10.34 23.78
C SER A 183 6.04 10.55 22.88
N ILE A 184 5.96 11.45 21.87
CA ILE A 184 7.03 11.68 20.91
C ILE A 184 7.85 12.90 21.36
N SER A 185 9.14 12.69 21.66
CA SER A 185 10.11 13.76 21.88
C SER A 185 10.90 14.05 20.61
N GLU A 186 11.22 15.34 20.37
CA GLU A 186 12.15 15.70 19.31
C GLU A 186 13.51 15.05 19.58
N THR A 187 13.99 14.28 18.63
CA THR A 187 15.36 13.79 18.65
C THR A 187 16.24 14.77 17.86
N LYS A 188 17.19 15.41 18.53
CA LYS A 188 18.27 16.11 17.82
C LYS A 188 19.03 15.08 17.00
N GLN A 189 19.17 15.34 15.70
CA GLN A 189 19.93 14.48 14.80
C GLN A 189 21.29 14.12 15.40
N ALA A 190 21.46 12.89 15.84
CA ALA A 190 22.77 12.28 15.83
C ALA A 190 23.04 11.88 14.37
N VAL A 191 23.77 12.70 13.64
CA VAL A 191 24.40 12.30 12.38
C VAL A 191 25.33 11.16 12.74
N GLN A 192 24.86 9.92 12.67
CA GLN A 192 25.75 8.79 12.71
C GLN A 192 26.49 8.75 11.37
N PRO A 193 27.81 8.90 11.40
CA PRO A 193 28.62 8.62 10.21
C PRO A 193 28.29 7.18 9.79
N SER A 194 27.90 6.99 8.55
CA SER A 194 27.79 5.67 7.94
C SER A 194 29.22 5.08 7.84
N ASP A 195 29.67 4.43 8.90
CA ASP A 195 30.87 3.58 8.89
C ASP A 195 30.55 2.33 8.07
N HIS A 196 31.45 2.07 7.18
CA HIS A 196 31.64 1.02 6.20
C HIS A 196 31.40 1.43 4.75
N GLN A 197 32.35 2.26 4.26
CA GLN A 197 32.70 2.30 2.85
C GLN A 197 33.28 0.94 2.42
N GLN A 198 32.44 0.01 2.03
CA GLN A 198 32.84 -0.97 1.03
C GLN A 198 32.40 -0.42 -0.32
N ASP A 199 33.33 0.26 -0.97
CA ASP A 199 33.23 0.70 -2.36
C ASP A 199 33.16 -0.55 -3.25
N TYR A 200 31.94 -1.02 -3.52
CA TYR A 200 31.72 -1.97 -4.60
C TYR A 200 31.88 -1.23 -5.93
N LYS A 201 33.14 -1.03 -6.35
CA LYS A 201 33.49 -0.65 -7.72
C LYS A 201 32.85 -1.68 -8.65
N ASN A 202 31.89 -1.24 -9.44
CA ASN A 202 31.34 -1.97 -10.59
C ASN A 202 30.14 -2.89 -10.34
N THR A 203 29.15 -2.49 -9.57
CA THR A 203 27.93 -3.30 -9.43
C THR A 203 26.88 -2.86 -10.43
N ARG A 204 26.40 -3.81 -11.23
CA ARG A 204 25.21 -3.68 -12.09
C ARG A 204 23.92 -3.63 -11.25
N TRP A 205 23.91 -2.90 -10.11
CA TRP A 205 22.80 -2.80 -9.16
C TRP A 205 21.54 -2.17 -9.75
N LYS A 206 21.70 -1.33 -10.78
CA LYS A 206 20.58 -0.64 -11.44
C LYS A 206 19.63 -1.61 -12.14
N GLN A 207 20.15 -2.66 -12.79
CA GLN A 207 19.32 -3.61 -13.53
C GLN A 207 18.35 -4.40 -12.62
N PRO A 208 18.80 -5.04 -11.52
CA PRO A 208 17.89 -5.67 -10.57
C PRO A 208 16.90 -4.71 -9.94
N LEU A 209 17.33 -3.50 -9.59
CA LEU A 209 16.45 -2.46 -9.04
C LEU A 209 15.33 -2.10 -10.01
N ILE A 210 15.66 -1.80 -11.26
CA ILE A 210 14.68 -1.46 -12.30
C ILE A 210 13.73 -2.64 -12.55
N GLY A 211 14.25 -3.86 -12.65
CA GLY A 211 13.40 -5.05 -12.84
C GLY A 211 12.41 -5.26 -11.70
N CYS A 212 12.85 -5.15 -10.45
CA CYS A 212 11.97 -5.23 -9.29
C CYS A 212 10.96 -4.06 -9.25
N SER A 213 11.39 -2.84 -9.61
CA SER A 213 10.52 -1.66 -9.66
C SER A 213 9.39 -1.82 -10.67
N ILE A 214 9.69 -2.32 -11.87
CA ILE A 214 8.66 -2.59 -12.91
C ILE A 214 7.69 -3.65 -12.42
N LEU A 215 8.17 -4.74 -11.82
CA LEU A 215 7.32 -5.80 -11.30
C LEU A 215 6.44 -5.35 -10.14
N ILE A 216 6.96 -4.50 -9.24
CA ILE A 216 6.18 -3.85 -8.18
C ILE A 216 5.11 -2.93 -8.78
N PHE A 217 5.47 -2.10 -9.74
CA PHE A 217 4.53 -1.21 -10.43
C PHE A 217 3.37 -2.02 -11.08
N CYS A 218 3.69 -3.05 -11.87
CA CYS A 218 2.69 -3.90 -12.50
C CYS A 218 1.83 -4.63 -11.47
N HIS A 219 2.46 -5.15 -10.40
CA HIS A 219 1.73 -5.79 -9.31
C HIS A 219 0.71 -4.85 -8.67
N PHE A 220 1.12 -3.63 -8.28
CA PHE A 220 0.23 -2.68 -7.64
C PHE A 220 -0.83 -2.13 -8.60
N MET A 221 -0.53 -2.01 -9.88
CA MET A 221 -1.52 -1.67 -10.91
C MET A 221 -2.66 -2.70 -10.94
N VAL A 222 -2.32 -4.00 -10.86
CA VAL A 222 -3.33 -5.08 -10.86
C VAL A 222 -3.97 -5.24 -9.48
N PHE A 223 -3.19 -5.20 -8.40
CA PHE A 223 -3.72 -5.38 -7.05
C PHE A 223 -4.73 -4.29 -6.66
N TYR A 224 -4.53 -3.06 -7.17
CA TYR A 224 -5.40 -1.93 -6.83
C TYR A 224 -6.80 -2.01 -7.49
N ILE A 225 -7.01 -2.99 -8.38
CA ILE A 225 -8.35 -3.41 -8.86
C ILE A 225 -9.25 -3.75 -7.66
N LEU A 226 -8.69 -4.36 -6.63
CA LEU A 226 -9.42 -4.82 -5.45
C LEU A 226 -10.21 -3.68 -4.77
N PRO A 227 -9.62 -2.55 -4.36
CA PRO A 227 -10.38 -1.46 -3.76
C PRO A 227 -11.12 -0.57 -4.77
N THR A 228 -10.70 -0.52 -6.06
CA THR A 228 -11.25 0.44 -7.03
C THR A 228 -12.32 -0.13 -7.95
N GLN A 229 -12.27 -1.43 -8.28
CA GLN A 229 -13.18 -2.05 -9.24
C GLN A 229 -14.09 -3.12 -8.62
N VAL A 230 -13.62 -3.87 -7.60
CA VAL A 230 -14.43 -4.94 -6.99
C VAL A 230 -15.75 -4.42 -6.41
N PRO A 231 -15.84 -3.25 -5.73
CA PRO A 231 -17.14 -2.75 -5.27
C PRO A 231 -18.15 -2.53 -6.41
N PHE A 232 -17.70 -2.01 -7.56
CA PHE A 232 -18.56 -1.82 -8.74
C PHE A 232 -18.95 -3.16 -9.40
N PHE A 233 -18.01 -4.08 -9.50
CA PHE A 233 -18.27 -5.43 -9.99
C PHE A 233 -19.33 -6.15 -9.14
N MET A 234 -19.26 -6.00 -7.81
CA MET A 234 -20.24 -6.60 -6.91
C MET A 234 -21.65 -6.05 -7.16
N VAL A 235 -21.79 -4.75 -7.40
CA VAL A 235 -23.07 -4.13 -7.78
C VAL A 235 -23.58 -4.71 -9.11
N GLU A 236 -22.71 -4.90 -10.12
CA GLU A 236 -23.07 -5.47 -11.42
C GLU A 236 -23.63 -6.89 -11.30
N ILE A 237 -23.05 -7.72 -10.42
CA ILE A 237 -23.56 -9.09 -10.18
C ILE A 237 -24.71 -9.14 -9.14
N GLY A 238 -25.31 -7.98 -8.79
CA GLY A 238 -26.48 -7.89 -7.90
C GLY A 238 -26.17 -7.86 -6.39
N ILE A 239 -24.90 -7.72 -6.02
CA ILE A 239 -24.48 -7.60 -4.59
C ILE A 239 -24.32 -6.12 -4.28
N THR A 240 -25.39 -5.46 -3.87
CA THR A 240 -25.43 -4.01 -3.66
C THR A 240 -25.06 -3.57 -2.23
N ASP A 241 -24.88 -4.50 -1.29
CA ASP A 241 -24.55 -4.24 0.11
C ASP A 241 -23.09 -3.80 0.26
N PRO A 242 -22.78 -2.52 0.62
CA PRO A 242 -21.41 -2.03 0.79
C PRO A 242 -20.62 -2.76 1.89
N SER A 243 -21.28 -3.32 2.91
CA SER A 243 -20.60 -4.10 3.95
C SER A 243 -19.93 -5.33 3.39
N LYS A 244 -20.56 -5.99 2.39
CA LYS A 244 -19.98 -7.12 1.69
C LYS A 244 -18.74 -6.72 0.89
N SER A 245 -18.73 -5.52 0.27
CA SER A 245 -17.54 -4.98 -0.40
C SER A 245 -16.39 -4.75 0.59
N GLY A 246 -16.70 -4.16 1.76
CA GLY A 246 -15.74 -4.00 2.85
C GLY A 246 -15.15 -5.33 3.34
N LEU A 247 -15.99 -6.36 3.49
CA LEU A 247 -15.56 -7.71 3.89
C LEU A 247 -14.70 -8.38 2.81
N ALA A 248 -15.05 -8.25 1.54
CA ALA A 248 -14.30 -8.83 0.42
C ALA A 248 -12.88 -8.22 0.33
N ILE A 249 -12.76 -6.89 0.40
CA ILE A 249 -11.47 -6.21 0.41
C ILE A 249 -10.70 -6.50 1.71
N GLY A 250 -11.41 -6.55 2.83
CA GLY A 250 -10.87 -6.95 4.14
C GLY A 250 -10.26 -8.35 4.11
N MET A 251 -10.91 -9.32 3.43
CA MET A 251 -10.36 -10.66 3.21
C MET A 251 -9.04 -10.63 2.44
N GLY A 252 -8.95 -9.82 1.38
CA GLY A 252 -7.68 -9.61 0.65
C GLY A 252 -6.57 -9.09 1.56
N THR A 253 -6.88 -8.09 2.40
CA THR A 253 -5.92 -7.53 3.37
C THR A 253 -5.52 -8.56 4.45
N LEU A 254 -6.48 -9.35 4.94
CA LEU A 254 -6.23 -10.41 5.92
C LEU A 254 -5.30 -11.49 5.34
N MET A 255 -5.58 -11.94 4.13
CA MET A 255 -4.77 -12.98 3.48
C MET A 255 -3.38 -12.47 3.13
N ALA A 256 -3.22 -11.17 2.82
CA ALA A 256 -1.92 -10.54 2.65
C ALA A 256 -1.12 -10.52 3.97
N ALA A 257 -1.76 -10.21 5.09
CA ALA A 257 -1.12 -10.26 6.41
C ALA A 257 -0.69 -11.68 6.78
N ILE A 258 -1.58 -12.66 6.62
CA ILE A 258 -1.31 -14.07 6.93
C ILE A 258 -0.16 -14.60 6.06
N SER A 259 -0.22 -14.41 4.74
CA SER A 259 0.81 -14.92 3.83
C SER A 259 2.17 -14.29 4.08
N SER A 260 2.23 -13.00 4.44
CA SER A 260 3.50 -12.32 4.75
C SER A 260 4.25 -12.95 5.94
N ILE A 261 3.52 -13.52 6.92
CA ILE A 261 4.12 -14.23 8.06
C ILE A 261 4.90 -15.48 7.59
N PHE A 262 4.39 -16.15 6.56
CA PHE A 262 5.01 -17.35 6.02
C PHE A 262 6.10 -17.09 4.98
N PHE A 263 6.31 -15.82 4.58
CA PHE A 263 7.28 -15.43 3.54
C PHE A 263 8.68 -15.97 3.83
N GLY A 264 9.19 -15.78 5.05
CA GLY A 264 10.55 -16.22 5.43
C GLY A 264 10.76 -17.73 5.29
N LYS A 265 9.77 -18.53 5.69
CA LYS A 265 9.81 -19.99 5.55
C LYS A 265 9.72 -20.41 4.09
N LEU A 266 8.89 -19.75 3.30
CA LEU A 266 8.65 -20.06 1.91
C LEU A 266 9.89 -19.74 1.06
N VAL A 267 10.49 -18.54 1.24
CA VAL A 267 11.67 -18.13 0.49
C VAL A 267 12.89 -19.03 0.79
N ALA A 268 13.00 -19.52 2.01
CA ALA A 268 14.06 -20.47 2.38
C ALA A 268 13.92 -21.83 1.66
N LYS A 269 12.66 -22.25 1.37
CA LYS A 269 12.38 -23.55 0.73
C LYS A 269 12.45 -23.50 -0.79
N ILE A 270 11.88 -22.47 -1.43
CA ILE A 270 11.73 -22.41 -2.89
C ILE A 270 12.45 -21.22 -3.54
N GLN A 271 13.22 -20.47 -2.77
CA GLN A 271 13.94 -19.26 -3.17
C GLN A 271 13.03 -18.13 -3.69
N SER A 272 13.57 -16.94 -3.89
CA SER A 272 12.80 -15.75 -4.29
C SER A 272 12.07 -15.90 -5.63
N TYR A 273 12.68 -16.58 -6.61
CA TYR A 273 12.06 -16.78 -7.91
C TYR A 273 10.85 -17.73 -7.83
N GLY A 274 10.91 -18.78 -7.01
CA GLY A 274 9.77 -19.67 -6.76
C GLY A 274 8.64 -18.97 -6.01
N VAL A 275 8.98 -18.10 -5.05
CA VAL A 275 7.99 -17.26 -4.35
C VAL A 275 7.28 -16.33 -5.33
N ALA A 276 8.02 -15.66 -6.24
CA ALA A 276 7.42 -14.80 -7.25
C ALA A 276 6.44 -15.58 -8.15
N LEU A 277 6.84 -16.77 -8.61
CA LEU A 277 6.01 -17.63 -9.45
C LEU A 277 4.68 -17.97 -8.77
N ILE A 278 4.76 -18.55 -7.56
CA ILE A 278 3.56 -18.96 -6.80
C ILE A 278 2.66 -17.76 -6.49
N SER A 279 3.26 -16.61 -6.15
CA SER A 279 2.49 -15.40 -5.83
C SER A 279 1.66 -14.92 -7.00
N PHE A 280 2.25 -14.74 -8.16
CA PHE A 280 1.51 -14.28 -9.33
C PHE A 280 0.54 -15.33 -9.89
N ILE A 281 0.82 -16.64 -9.72
CA ILE A 281 -0.15 -17.70 -9.99
C ILE A 281 -1.37 -17.57 -9.06
N ALA A 282 -1.16 -17.33 -7.77
CA ALA A 282 -2.26 -17.11 -6.83
C ALA A 282 -3.11 -15.89 -7.24
N MET A 283 -2.47 -14.81 -7.72
CA MET A 283 -3.18 -13.63 -8.23
C MET A 283 -3.97 -13.94 -9.49
N SER A 284 -3.38 -14.70 -10.42
CA SER A 284 -4.07 -15.15 -11.65
C SER A 284 -5.29 -16.02 -11.34
N LEU A 285 -5.15 -16.96 -10.40
CA LEU A 285 -6.26 -17.79 -9.93
C LEU A 285 -7.35 -16.92 -9.28
N GLY A 286 -6.97 -15.91 -8.50
CA GLY A 286 -7.90 -14.94 -7.91
C GLY A 286 -8.69 -14.19 -8.98
N MET A 287 -8.01 -13.71 -10.03
CA MET A 287 -8.66 -13.05 -11.17
C MET A 287 -9.57 -14.00 -11.95
N PHE A 288 -9.14 -15.24 -12.17
CA PHE A 288 -9.98 -16.26 -12.79
C PHE A 288 -11.25 -16.55 -11.98
N VAL A 289 -11.14 -16.67 -10.67
CA VAL A 289 -12.31 -16.84 -9.79
C VAL A 289 -13.24 -15.65 -9.89
N LEU A 290 -12.72 -14.41 -9.93
CA LEU A 290 -13.53 -13.19 -10.08
C LEU A 290 -14.22 -13.15 -11.45
N SER A 291 -13.58 -13.63 -12.53
CA SER A 291 -14.20 -13.65 -13.87
C SER A 291 -15.46 -14.52 -13.94
N GLN A 292 -15.55 -15.55 -13.10
CA GLN A 292 -16.68 -16.47 -13.02
C GLN A 292 -17.57 -16.22 -11.81
N ALA A 293 -17.31 -15.13 -11.06
CA ALA A 293 -18.00 -14.91 -9.78
C ALA A 293 -19.44 -14.42 -10.00
N THR A 294 -20.38 -15.17 -9.45
CA THR A 294 -21.82 -14.84 -9.41
C THR A 294 -22.35 -14.77 -7.97
N SER A 295 -21.48 -15.01 -6.99
CA SER A 295 -21.86 -15.07 -5.57
C SER A 295 -20.83 -14.35 -4.70
N PHE A 296 -21.27 -13.94 -3.51
CA PHE A 296 -20.38 -13.31 -2.52
C PHE A 296 -19.20 -14.21 -2.12
N SER A 297 -19.44 -15.52 -1.98
CA SER A 297 -18.40 -16.48 -1.62
C SER A 297 -17.29 -16.56 -2.67
N SER A 298 -17.64 -16.53 -3.96
CA SER A 298 -16.64 -16.52 -5.02
C SER A 298 -15.85 -15.21 -5.08
N VAL A 299 -16.49 -14.07 -4.81
CA VAL A 299 -15.78 -12.78 -4.71
C VAL A 299 -14.79 -12.79 -3.55
N ILE A 300 -15.19 -13.25 -2.35
CA ILE A 300 -14.29 -13.36 -1.19
C ILE A 300 -13.09 -14.26 -1.50
N LEU A 301 -13.31 -15.40 -2.15
CA LEU A 301 -12.23 -16.32 -2.53
C LEU A 301 -11.25 -15.66 -3.50
N GLY A 302 -11.76 -14.99 -4.54
CA GLY A 302 -10.93 -14.26 -5.49
C GLY A 302 -10.08 -13.16 -4.82
N CYS A 303 -10.71 -12.34 -3.99
CA CYS A 303 -10.02 -11.28 -3.22
C CYS A 303 -8.97 -11.87 -2.26
N GLY A 304 -9.27 -12.99 -1.61
CA GLY A 304 -8.33 -13.68 -0.72
C GLY A 304 -7.08 -14.17 -1.46
N LEU A 305 -7.25 -14.78 -2.64
CA LEU A 305 -6.13 -15.24 -3.48
C LEU A 305 -5.26 -14.06 -3.95
N MET A 306 -5.87 -12.92 -4.33
CA MET A 306 -5.12 -11.70 -4.63
C MET A 306 -4.32 -11.21 -3.42
N GLY A 307 -4.91 -11.29 -2.22
CA GLY A 307 -4.22 -10.95 -0.98
C GLY A 307 -3.01 -11.84 -0.68
N VAL A 308 -3.10 -13.15 -0.94
CA VAL A 308 -1.94 -14.06 -0.79
C VAL A 308 -0.77 -13.60 -1.65
N CYS A 309 -1.02 -13.19 -2.88
CA CYS A 309 0.01 -12.63 -3.75
C CYS A 309 0.67 -11.41 -3.12
N MET A 310 -0.11 -10.45 -2.65
CA MET A 310 0.38 -9.21 -2.04
C MET A 310 1.33 -9.47 -0.88
N GLY A 311 0.97 -10.42 0.01
CA GLY A 311 1.77 -10.73 1.19
C GLY A 311 3.13 -11.37 0.88
N PHE A 312 3.28 -12.01 -0.27
CA PHE A 312 4.56 -12.57 -0.72
C PHE A 312 5.35 -11.64 -1.63
N VAL A 313 4.68 -10.97 -2.57
CA VAL A 313 5.33 -10.11 -3.58
C VAL A 313 6.05 -8.95 -2.93
N MET A 314 5.41 -8.27 -1.98
CA MET A 314 5.94 -7.06 -1.37
C MET A 314 7.30 -7.29 -0.68
N PRO A 315 7.44 -8.21 0.31
CA PRO A 315 8.72 -8.44 0.94
C PRO A 315 9.77 -9.02 -0.03
N ASN A 316 9.33 -9.84 -1.00
CA ASN A 316 10.23 -10.48 -1.95
C ASN A 316 10.94 -9.48 -2.86
N PHE A 317 10.18 -8.64 -3.55
CA PHE A 317 10.77 -7.67 -4.50
C PHE A 317 11.44 -6.50 -3.79
N MET A 318 10.94 -6.05 -2.63
CA MET A 318 11.63 -5.03 -1.83
C MET A 318 13.00 -5.51 -1.35
N THR A 319 13.09 -6.73 -0.83
CA THR A 319 14.36 -7.30 -0.38
C THR A 319 15.33 -7.47 -1.56
N LYS A 320 14.86 -8.05 -2.65
CA LYS A 320 15.70 -8.32 -3.84
C LYS A 320 16.10 -7.04 -4.57
N GLY A 321 15.22 -6.06 -4.68
CA GLY A 321 15.53 -4.75 -5.28
C GLY A 321 16.65 -4.01 -4.53
N MET A 322 16.78 -4.25 -3.22
CA MET A 322 17.79 -3.62 -2.37
C MET A 322 19.10 -4.40 -2.21
N GLU A 323 19.13 -5.69 -2.58
CA GLU A 323 20.20 -6.63 -2.26
C GLU A 323 21.57 -6.19 -2.77
N LEU A 324 21.66 -5.71 -4.00
CA LEU A 324 22.94 -5.31 -4.65
C LEU A 324 23.17 -3.79 -4.62
N VAL A 325 22.31 -3.03 -3.93
CA VAL A 325 22.39 -1.57 -3.90
C VAL A 325 23.48 -1.11 -2.93
N PRO A 326 24.46 -0.30 -3.38
CA PRO A 326 25.48 0.27 -2.52
C PRO A 326 24.87 1.06 -1.35
N SER A 327 25.57 1.08 -0.20
CA SER A 327 25.07 1.72 1.03
C SER A 327 24.70 3.20 0.83
N ASN A 328 25.51 3.94 0.07
CA ASN A 328 25.29 5.35 -0.26
C ASN A 328 24.11 5.61 -1.24
N LYS A 329 23.54 4.57 -1.86
CA LYS A 329 22.41 4.65 -2.81
C LYS A 329 21.11 4.00 -2.29
N ARG A 330 21.14 3.40 -1.09
CA ARG A 330 19.97 2.71 -0.52
C ARG A 330 18.75 3.59 -0.36
N GLY A 331 18.92 4.86 0.03
CA GLY A 331 17.82 5.80 0.11
C GLY A 331 17.15 6.05 -1.23
N LEU A 332 17.95 6.28 -2.30
CA LEU A 332 17.45 6.42 -3.66
C LEU A 332 16.70 5.16 -4.11
N ALA A 333 17.28 3.99 -3.92
CA ALA A 333 16.68 2.73 -4.34
C ALA A 333 15.36 2.45 -3.61
N SER A 334 15.31 2.68 -2.29
CA SER A 334 14.07 2.59 -1.51
C SER A 334 13.01 3.56 -2.03
N GLY A 335 13.40 4.79 -2.35
CA GLY A 335 12.50 5.78 -2.96
C GLY A 335 11.93 5.33 -4.30
N VAL A 336 12.76 4.76 -5.18
CA VAL A 336 12.33 4.23 -6.49
C VAL A 336 11.34 3.08 -6.33
N LEU A 337 11.63 2.11 -5.46
CA LEU A 337 10.72 0.99 -5.19
C LEU A 337 9.38 1.47 -4.60
N THR A 338 9.42 2.38 -3.64
CA THR A 338 8.22 2.94 -3.02
C THR A 338 7.40 3.79 -4.01
N SER A 339 8.05 4.58 -4.84
CA SER A 339 7.37 5.35 -5.91
C SER A 339 6.68 4.42 -6.91
N SER A 340 7.28 3.27 -7.23
CA SER A 340 6.67 2.27 -8.12
C SER A 340 5.35 1.72 -7.56
N ILE A 341 5.24 1.56 -6.23
CA ILE A 341 4.00 1.17 -5.56
C ILE A 341 2.89 2.20 -5.84
N PHE A 342 3.15 3.45 -5.47
CA PHE A 342 2.15 4.50 -5.53
C PHE A 342 1.78 4.91 -6.96
N ILE A 343 2.75 4.92 -7.88
CA ILE A 343 2.48 5.16 -9.31
C ILE A 343 1.63 4.02 -9.89
N GLY A 344 1.90 2.76 -9.53
CA GLY A 344 1.08 1.63 -9.92
C GLY A 344 -0.37 1.75 -9.45
N GLN A 345 -0.56 2.15 -8.19
CA GLN A 345 -1.89 2.44 -7.63
C GLN A 345 -2.60 3.56 -8.39
N PHE A 346 -1.89 4.67 -8.67
CA PHE A 346 -2.46 5.81 -9.36
C PHE A 346 -2.87 5.50 -10.79
N VAL A 347 -2.04 4.78 -11.53
CA VAL A 347 -2.28 4.42 -12.95
C VAL A 347 -3.39 3.36 -13.08
N SER A 348 -3.63 2.55 -12.06
CA SER A 348 -4.58 1.43 -12.10
C SER A 348 -5.97 1.80 -12.67
N PRO A 349 -6.73 2.79 -12.15
CA PRO A 349 -8.06 3.08 -12.66
C PRO A 349 -8.08 3.58 -14.10
N PHE A 350 -7.04 4.26 -14.57
CA PHE A 350 -6.97 4.72 -15.97
C PHE A 350 -6.99 3.55 -16.95
N ILE A 351 -6.18 2.53 -16.67
CA ILE A 351 -6.07 1.35 -17.52
C ILE A 351 -7.27 0.43 -17.31
N THR A 352 -7.61 0.14 -16.05
CA THR A 352 -8.62 -0.87 -15.71
C THR A 352 -10.03 -0.41 -16.12
N SER A 353 -10.41 0.86 -15.88
CA SER A 353 -11.73 1.37 -16.27
C SER A 353 -11.89 1.40 -17.80
N ALA A 354 -10.84 1.78 -18.54
CA ALA A 354 -10.88 1.78 -19.99
C ALA A 354 -11.02 0.35 -20.58
N LEU A 355 -10.35 -0.63 -19.96
CA LEU A 355 -10.46 -2.04 -20.38
C LEU A 355 -11.82 -2.62 -20.00
N ILE A 356 -12.32 -2.36 -18.80
CA ILE A 356 -13.65 -2.82 -18.35
C ILE A 356 -14.76 -2.25 -19.24
N ALA A 357 -14.68 -0.97 -19.62
CA ALA A 357 -15.66 -0.35 -20.50
C ALA A 357 -15.73 -1.02 -21.90
N LYS A 358 -14.63 -1.66 -22.35
CA LYS A 358 -14.56 -2.35 -23.63
C LYS A 358 -14.90 -3.84 -23.55
N LEU A 359 -14.48 -4.50 -22.50
CA LEU A 359 -14.52 -5.96 -22.35
C LEU A 359 -15.63 -6.44 -21.42
N GLY A 360 -16.14 -5.58 -20.52
CA GLY A 360 -16.90 -6.00 -19.35
C GLY A 360 -16.02 -6.58 -18.26
N TYR A 361 -16.57 -6.82 -17.07
CA TYR A 361 -15.78 -7.29 -15.92
C TYR A 361 -15.26 -8.72 -16.08
N SER A 362 -16.06 -9.65 -16.61
CA SER A 362 -15.66 -11.06 -16.74
C SER A 362 -14.41 -11.22 -17.62
N ASP A 363 -14.46 -10.69 -18.84
CA ASP A 363 -13.34 -10.79 -19.78
C ASP A 363 -12.15 -9.97 -19.36
N PHE A 364 -12.39 -8.82 -18.70
CA PHE A 364 -11.33 -8.03 -18.11
C PHE A 364 -10.57 -8.82 -17.03
N TYR A 365 -11.26 -9.52 -16.11
CA TYR A 365 -10.59 -10.34 -15.10
C TYR A 365 -9.82 -11.50 -15.73
N LEU A 366 -10.33 -12.13 -16.80
CA LEU A 366 -9.58 -13.14 -17.55
C LEU A 366 -8.30 -12.56 -18.16
N PHE A 367 -8.40 -11.40 -18.79
CA PHE A 367 -7.24 -10.68 -19.35
C PHE A 367 -6.22 -10.32 -18.26
N ALA A 368 -6.66 -9.77 -17.14
CA ALA A 368 -5.80 -9.43 -16.00
C ALA A 368 -5.14 -10.68 -15.40
N GLY A 369 -5.88 -11.81 -15.34
CA GLY A 369 -5.35 -13.11 -14.93
C GLY A 369 -4.24 -13.61 -15.87
N ALA A 370 -4.45 -13.54 -17.18
CA ALA A 370 -3.43 -13.89 -18.18
C ALA A 370 -2.20 -12.97 -18.08
N PHE A 371 -2.41 -11.67 -17.89
CA PHE A 371 -1.31 -10.70 -17.69
C PHE A 371 -0.48 -11.05 -16.45
N THR A 372 -1.11 -11.45 -15.33
CA THR A 372 -0.39 -11.84 -14.13
C THR A 372 0.40 -13.15 -14.28
N LEU A 373 0.00 -14.07 -15.17
CA LEU A 373 0.83 -15.22 -15.53
C LEU A 373 2.10 -14.79 -16.28
N VAL A 374 2.00 -13.79 -17.14
CA VAL A 374 3.20 -13.22 -17.78
C VAL A 374 4.11 -12.59 -16.72
N LEU A 375 3.54 -11.89 -15.74
CA LEU A 375 4.32 -11.35 -14.60
C LEU A 375 4.96 -12.46 -13.75
N ALA A 376 4.32 -13.62 -13.61
CA ALA A 376 4.88 -14.77 -12.92
C ALA A 376 6.20 -15.23 -13.58
N LEU A 377 6.17 -15.40 -14.91
CA LEU A 377 7.35 -15.78 -15.69
C LEU A 377 8.43 -14.70 -15.68
N ALA A 378 8.03 -13.43 -15.89
CA ALA A 378 8.95 -12.29 -15.85
C ALA A 378 9.60 -12.12 -14.46
N GLY A 379 8.84 -12.27 -13.38
CA GLY A 379 9.33 -12.21 -12.00
C GLY A 379 10.30 -13.34 -11.68
N ALA A 380 9.95 -14.57 -12.05
CA ALA A 380 10.80 -15.73 -11.84
C ALA A 380 12.13 -15.62 -12.62
N THR A 381 12.09 -15.22 -13.89
CA THR A 381 13.28 -15.06 -14.73
C THR A 381 14.19 -13.92 -14.24
N THR A 382 13.59 -12.78 -13.87
CA THR A 382 14.35 -11.64 -13.33
C THR A 382 15.08 -12.00 -12.04
N LEU A 383 14.42 -12.65 -11.10
CA LEU A 383 15.00 -13.02 -9.82
C LEU A 383 15.99 -14.19 -9.94
N LYS A 384 15.77 -15.14 -10.86
CA LYS A 384 16.73 -16.20 -11.15
C LYS A 384 18.03 -15.63 -11.71
N LYS A 385 17.93 -14.69 -12.66
CA LYS A 385 19.12 -14.00 -13.22
C LYS A 385 19.88 -13.21 -12.14
N GLN A 386 19.17 -12.57 -11.23
CA GLN A 386 19.77 -11.84 -10.10
C GLN A 386 20.52 -12.79 -9.15
N SER A 387 19.96 -13.94 -8.80
CA SER A 387 20.61 -14.91 -7.92
C SER A 387 21.93 -15.42 -8.51
N THR A 388 21.98 -15.60 -9.83
CA THR A 388 23.23 -15.98 -10.54
C THR A 388 24.28 -14.88 -10.47
N LEU A 389 23.88 -13.61 -10.60
CA LEU A 389 24.79 -12.46 -10.47
C LEU A 389 25.37 -12.36 -9.05
N THR A 390 24.55 -12.52 -8.02
CA THR A 390 24.99 -12.49 -6.61
C THR A 390 25.99 -13.63 -6.32
N THR A 391 25.74 -14.83 -6.83
CA THR A 391 26.62 -15.97 -6.65
C THR A 391 28.00 -15.75 -7.31
N ASN A 392 28.04 -15.14 -8.49
CA ASN A 392 29.26 -14.84 -9.21
C ASN A 392 30.08 -13.73 -8.53
N VAL A 393 29.45 -12.72 -7.95
CA VAL A 393 30.12 -11.68 -7.15
C VAL A 393 30.80 -12.30 -5.91
N ASN A 394 30.10 -13.22 -5.22
CA ASN A 394 30.61 -13.86 -4.01
C ASN A 394 31.73 -14.91 -4.31
N LYS A 395 31.85 -15.42 -5.53
CA LYS A 395 32.92 -16.33 -5.94
C LYS A 395 34.16 -15.62 -6.50
N GLY A 396 34.04 -14.33 -6.83
CA GLY A 396 35.14 -13.51 -7.36
C GLY A 396 35.87 -12.67 -6.30
N ASN A 397 35.42 -12.74 -5.04
CA ASN A 397 36.11 -12.24 -3.85
C ASN A 397 36.68 -13.42 -3.05
#